data_af0baf085b1ee7fc550eefc026c19bd9
#
_entry.id   af0baf085b1ee7fc550eefc026c19bd9
#
_cell.length_a   1.000
_cell.length_b   1.000
_cell.length_c   1.000
_cell.angle_alpha   90.00
_cell.angle_beta   90.00
_cell.angle_gamma   90.00
#
_symmetry.space_group_name_H-M   'P 1'
#
loop_
_entity.id
_entity.type
_entity.pdbx_description
1 polymer ?
#
loop_
_entity_poly.entity_id
_entity_poly.type
_entity_poly.pdbx_seq_one_letter_code
_entity_poly.pdbx_strand_id
1 'polypeptide(L)'
;MRIAVCVKNDLFGAIVLNHVVPHLLGGGRELAVFMSVRDRVELDDRVPELDMMRMVERQVPLNVLFPVLDAGDAGMQMGTPRTMAALTGRPLTLVGDMRPDGGVRVIEAFAPELILSVRFSYLFRWSTIAMAKAGIINVHPGPLPGYRGLYAPFWQMIRDHDTMRCSVHLVDAGIDTGPLLSIEEVRLVPSRSMFWHATQLYLAGAARAVDYILDSLPVAQAQDAALAGSNGFPTPEDFARFGAKGFSLVRGGDYQELLLPFVTPALP
;
A
#
# COMPACT_ATOMS: atom_id res chain seq x y z
N MET A 1 19.38 -11.15 -6.41
CA MET A 1 18.95 -9.82 -5.96
C MET A 1 18.11 -9.94 -4.70
N ARG A 2 18.47 -9.17 -3.65
CA ARG A 2 17.70 -9.11 -2.40
C ARG A 2 16.68 -7.99 -2.47
N ILE A 3 15.39 -8.33 -2.24
CA ILE A 3 14.27 -7.40 -2.34
C ILE A 3 13.56 -7.33 -0.98
N ALA A 4 13.49 -6.14 -0.38
CA ALA A 4 12.64 -5.89 0.77
C ALA A 4 11.25 -5.44 0.30
N VAL A 5 10.21 -6.14 0.71
CA VAL A 5 8.81 -5.73 0.49
C VAL A 5 8.31 -5.06 1.75
N CYS A 6 8.12 -3.75 1.68
CA CYS A 6 7.72 -2.89 2.80
C CYS A 6 6.26 -2.47 2.65
N VAL A 7 5.38 -2.94 3.53
CA VAL A 7 3.94 -2.62 3.51
C VAL A 7 3.44 -2.22 4.90
N LYS A 8 2.20 -1.73 5.00
CA LYS A 8 1.55 -1.49 6.30
C LYS A 8 0.92 -2.77 6.84
N ASN A 9 0.89 -2.93 8.15
CA ASN A 9 0.24 -4.06 8.83
C ASN A 9 -1.27 -3.85 8.91
N ASP A 10 -1.93 -4.07 7.79
CA ASP A 10 -3.37 -3.94 7.60
C ASP A 10 -3.87 -4.82 6.44
N LEU A 11 -5.17 -4.75 6.10
CA LEU A 11 -5.76 -5.54 5.01
C LEU A 11 -5.16 -5.20 3.65
N PHE A 12 -4.90 -3.93 3.36
CA PHE A 12 -4.27 -3.53 2.10
C PHE A 12 -2.89 -4.17 1.94
N GLY A 13 -2.07 -4.11 3.01
CA GLY A 13 -0.76 -4.73 2.99
C GLY A 13 -0.83 -6.25 2.77
N ALA A 14 -1.81 -6.93 3.38
CA ALA A 14 -2.02 -8.36 3.16
C ALA A 14 -2.42 -8.67 1.71
N ILE A 15 -3.36 -7.92 1.13
CA ILE A 15 -3.78 -8.08 -0.28
C ILE A 15 -2.60 -7.84 -1.23
N VAL A 16 -1.83 -6.78 -0.99
CA VAL A 16 -0.62 -6.48 -1.78
C VAL A 16 0.40 -7.62 -1.68
N LEU A 17 0.65 -8.16 -0.48
CA LEU A 17 1.58 -9.28 -0.31
C LEU A 17 1.15 -10.52 -1.08
N ASN A 18 -0.15 -10.84 -1.10
CA ASN A 18 -0.70 -11.96 -1.86
C ASN A 18 -0.49 -11.80 -3.38
N HIS A 19 -0.43 -10.56 -3.86
CA HIS A 19 -0.10 -10.30 -5.26
C HIS A 19 1.42 -10.30 -5.51
N VAL A 20 2.20 -9.60 -4.67
CA VAL A 20 3.62 -9.33 -4.92
C VAL A 20 4.51 -10.53 -4.65
N VAL A 21 4.32 -11.21 -3.50
CA VAL A 21 5.25 -12.26 -3.05
C VAL A 21 5.30 -13.43 -4.01
N PRO A 22 4.18 -14.04 -4.44
CA PRO A 22 4.21 -15.17 -5.38
C PRO A 22 4.89 -14.84 -6.70
N HIS A 23 4.68 -13.62 -7.24
CA HIS A 23 5.26 -13.20 -8.52
C HIS A 23 6.77 -12.90 -8.42
N LEU A 24 7.26 -12.44 -7.27
CA LEU A 24 8.67 -12.15 -7.09
C LEU A 24 9.49 -13.35 -6.62
N LEU A 25 8.86 -14.43 -6.15
CA LEU A 25 9.57 -15.65 -5.77
C LEU A 25 10.25 -16.30 -6.98
N GLY A 26 11.44 -16.86 -6.77
CA GLY A 26 12.21 -17.53 -7.83
C GLY A 26 13.18 -16.61 -8.57
N GLY A 27 13.79 -17.12 -9.65
CA GLY A 27 14.76 -16.37 -10.47
C GLY A 27 16.00 -15.87 -9.71
N GLY A 28 16.42 -16.57 -8.64
CA GLY A 28 17.57 -16.18 -7.82
C GLY A 28 17.34 -14.94 -6.96
N ARG A 29 16.07 -14.55 -6.73
CA ARG A 29 15.71 -13.46 -5.83
C ARG A 29 15.48 -13.95 -4.41
N GLU A 30 16.00 -13.19 -3.44
CA GLU A 30 15.75 -13.36 -2.02
C GLU A 30 14.79 -12.26 -1.57
N LEU A 31 13.70 -12.64 -0.91
CA LEU A 31 12.69 -11.71 -0.42
C LEU A 31 12.69 -11.65 1.11
N ALA A 32 12.36 -10.48 1.66
CA ALA A 32 11.99 -10.32 3.06
C ALA A 32 10.81 -9.34 3.17
N VAL A 33 9.88 -9.63 4.09
CA VAL A 33 8.67 -8.82 4.29
C VAL A 33 8.80 -8.01 5.57
N PHE A 34 8.65 -6.70 5.45
CA PHE A 34 8.68 -5.72 6.53
C PHE A 34 7.32 -5.01 6.59
N MET A 35 6.70 -5.00 7.76
CA MET A 35 5.41 -4.32 7.93
C MET A 35 5.48 -3.23 8.98
N SER A 36 5.12 -2.01 8.59
CA SER A 36 4.99 -0.91 9.53
C SER A 36 3.74 -1.08 10.41
N VAL A 37 3.89 -0.88 11.72
CA VAL A 37 2.80 -1.04 12.70
C VAL A 37 2.26 0.28 13.24
N ARG A 38 2.73 1.42 12.73
CA ARG A 38 2.30 2.75 13.17
C ARG A 38 0.80 2.93 12.93
N ASP A 39 0.08 3.25 13.99
CA ASP A 39 -1.30 3.72 13.95
C ASP A 39 -1.33 5.23 14.20
N ARG A 40 -2.18 5.94 13.47
CA ARG A 40 -2.36 7.40 13.62
C ARG A 40 -3.68 7.67 14.33
N VAL A 41 -3.90 7.06 15.48
CA VAL A 41 -5.13 7.18 16.29
C VAL A 41 -5.52 8.63 16.56
N GLU A 42 -4.51 9.49 16.78
CA GLU A 42 -4.71 10.92 17.11
C GLU A 42 -5.44 11.74 16.02
N LEU A 43 -5.47 11.25 14.79
CA LEU A 43 -6.16 11.92 13.69
C LEU A 43 -7.60 11.42 13.51
N ASP A 44 -7.91 10.23 14.02
CA ASP A 44 -9.16 9.53 13.77
C ASP A 44 -10.28 9.95 14.75
N ASP A 45 -9.94 10.52 15.92
CA ASP A 45 -10.89 10.84 16.98
C ASP A 45 -11.90 11.96 16.64
N ARG A 46 -11.76 12.61 15.47
CA ARG A 46 -12.56 13.77 15.08
C ARG A 46 -13.65 13.46 14.05
N VAL A 47 -13.59 12.28 13.41
CA VAL A 47 -14.48 11.91 12.30
C VAL A 47 -14.90 10.46 12.48
N PRO A 48 -16.17 10.17 12.82
CA PRO A 48 -16.67 8.81 13.10
C PRO A 48 -16.46 7.84 11.92
N GLU A 49 -16.51 8.32 10.69
CA GLU A 49 -16.28 7.52 9.49
C GLU A 49 -14.87 6.93 9.44
N LEU A 50 -13.89 7.60 10.05
CA LEU A 50 -12.52 7.11 10.16
C LEU A 50 -12.38 5.95 11.14
N ASP A 51 -13.21 5.89 12.17
CA ASP A 51 -13.25 4.74 13.08
C ASP A 51 -13.71 3.49 12.35
N MET A 52 -14.75 3.60 11.51
CA MET A 52 -15.21 2.50 10.67
C MET A 52 -14.11 2.08 9.69
N MET A 53 -13.45 3.02 9.05
CA MET A 53 -12.36 2.72 8.13
C MET A 53 -11.20 2.01 8.85
N ARG A 54 -10.78 2.48 10.02
CA ARG A 54 -9.75 1.83 10.85
C ARG A 54 -10.16 0.42 11.27
N MET A 55 -11.44 0.24 11.62
CA MET A 55 -11.98 -1.06 11.99
C MET A 55 -11.85 -2.05 10.83
N VAL A 56 -12.32 -1.71 9.63
CA VAL A 56 -12.28 -2.61 8.47
C VAL A 56 -10.89 -2.77 7.88
N GLU A 57 -10.09 -1.71 7.90
CA GLU A 57 -8.73 -1.72 7.36
C GLU A 57 -7.77 -2.55 8.24
N ARG A 58 -7.93 -2.47 9.57
CA ARG A 58 -6.92 -2.97 10.50
C ARG A 58 -7.45 -3.83 11.64
N GLN A 59 -8.44 -3.37 12.40
CA GLN A 59 -8.85 -4.09 13.62
C GLN A 59 -9.46 -5.45 13.29
N VAL A 60 -10.39 -5.50 12.36
CA VAL A 60 -11.01 -6.77 11.93
C VAL A 60 -9.98 -7.70 11.27
N PRO A 61 -9.14 -7.24 10.34
CA PRO A 61 -8.08 -8.10 9.79
C PRO A 61 -7.16 -8.69 10.85
N LEU A 62 -6.61 -7.88 11.73
CA LEU A 62 -5.62 -8.34 12.71
C LEU A 62 -6.21 -9.22 13.80
N ASN A 63 -7.43 -8.94 14.24
CA ASN A 63 -8.03 -9.60 15.41
C ASN A 63 -8.99 -10.76 15.03
N VAL A 64 -9.46 -10.82 13.80
CA VAL A 64 -10.45 -11.82 13.36
C VAL A 64 -9.99 -12.52 12.08
N LEU A 65 -9.83 -11.79 10.97
CA LEU A 65 -9.60 -12.40 9.66
C LEU A 65 -8.28 -13.21 9.62
N PHE A 66 -7.16 -12.60 9.98
CA PHE A 66 -5.87 -13.29 9.91
C PHE A 66 -5.77 -14.47 10.87
N PRO A 67 -6.23 -14.40 12.14
CA PRO A 67 -6.32 -15.58 12.99
C PRO A 67 -7.16 -16.72 12.40
N VAL A 68 -8.32 -16.42 11.79
CA VAL A 68 -9.16 -17.44 11.14
C VAL A 68 -8.48 -18.06 9.91
N LEU A 69 -7.82 -17.23 9.09
CA LEU A 69 -7.04 -17.71 7.94
C LEU A 69 -5.85 -18.58 8.37
N ASP A 70 -5.13 -18.19 9.42
CA ASP A 70 -4.00 -18.96 9.96
C ASP A 70 -4.46 -20.31 10.57
N ALA A 71 -5.69 -20.41 11.05
CA ALA A 71 -6.29 -21.67 11.51
C ALA A 71 -6.71 -22.62 10.36
N GLY A 72 -6.76 -22.13 9.13
CA GLY A 72 -7.09 -22.96 7.96
C GLY A 72 -8.58 -23.21 7.71
N ASP A 73 -9.47 -22.61 8.49
CA ASP A 73 -10.92 -22.92 8.48
C ASP A 73 -11.74 -22.04 7.53
N ALA A 74 -11.10 -21.11 6.83
CA ALA A 74 -11.86 -20.04 6.14
C ALA A 74 -12.37 -20.38 4.73
N GLY A 75 -11.98 -21.54 4.14
CA GLY A 75 -12.28 -21.84 2.73
C GLY A 75 -11.74 -20.79 1.74
N MET A 76 -10.69 -20.08 2.12
CA MET A 76 -10.06 -19.01 1.35
C MET A 76 -8.60 -19.33 1.07
N GLN A 77 -8.12 -18.89 -0.11
CA GLN A 77 -6.72 -19.02 -0.52
C GLN A 77 -5.87 -17.78 -0.18
N MET A 78 -6.45 -16.82 0.52
CA MET A 78 -5.70 -15.65 0.98
C MET A 78 -4.67 -16.04 2.04
N GLY A 79 -3.40 -15.81 1.76
CA GLY A 79 -2.36 -15.92 2.77
C GLY A 79 -2.37 -14.71 3.72
N THR A 80 -2.17 -14.97 5.01
CA THR A 80 -1.92 -13.89 5.97
C THR A 80 -0.56 -13.25 5.72
N PRO A 81 -0.28 -12.06 6.27
CA PRO A 81 1.07 -11.50 6.20
C PRO A 81 2.16 -12.45 6.71
N ARG A 82 1.84 -13.26 7.73
CA ARG A 82 2.75 -14.26 8.28
C ARG A 82 3.03 -15.39 7.28
N THR A 83 1.98 -15.93 6.66
CA THR A 83 2.13 -17.02 5.69
C THR A 83 2.81 -16.52 4.42
N MET A 84 2.52 -15.29 3.95
CA MET A 84 3.21 -14.69 2.82
C MET A 84 4.70 -14.46 3.10
N ALA A 85 5.06 -14.01 4.29
CA ALA A 85 6.46 -13.90 4.69
C ALA A 85 7.14 -15.29 4.75
N ALA A 86 6.47 -16.30 5.30
CA ALA A 86 7.01 -17.65 5.40
C ALA A 86 7.36 -18.26 4.03
N LEU A 87 6.63 -17.92 2.96
CA LEU A 87 6.97 -18.32 1.58
C LEU A 87 8.36 -17.83 1.14
N THR A 88 8.85 -16.73 1.71
CA THR A 88 10.20 -16.20 1.43
C THR A 88 11.33 -16.96 2.17
N GLY A 89 10.99 -17.93 3.00
CA GLY A 89 11.93 -18.60 3.91
C GLY A 89 12.35 -17.75 5.11
N ARG A 90 11.68 -16.59 5.35
CA ARG A 90 11.99 -15.64 6.41
C ARG A 90 10.75 -15.30 7.24
N PRO A 91 10.90 -14.98 8.53
CA PRO A 91 9.77 -14.54 9.33
C PRO A 91 9.31 -13.13 8.90
N LEU A 92 8.03 -12.85 9.14
CA LEU A 92 7.50 -11.49 9.05
C LEU A 92 8.22 -10.58 10.05
N THR A 93 8.71 -9.44 9.59
CA THR A 93 9.34 -8.43 10.44
C THR A 93 8.44 -7.22 10.63
N LEU A 94 8.06 -6.94 11.89
CA LEU A 94 7.29 -5.77 12.24
C LEU A 94 8.22 -4.59 12.54
N VAL A 95 7.93 -3.44 11.93
CA VAL A 95 8.70 -2.20 12.06
C VAL A 95 7.89 -1.18 12.84
N GLY A 96 8.35 -0.85 14.05
CA GLY A 96 7.68 0.09 14.96
C GLY A 96 8.08 1.55 14.74
N ASP A 97 9.26 1.79 14.17
CA ASP A 97 9.79 3.12 13.86
C ASP A 97 10.91 3.04 12.80
N MET A 98 11.46 4.19 12.40
CA MET A 98 12.62 4.27 11.51
C MET A 98 13.78 5.01 12.21
N ARG A 99 14.03 4.69 13.48
CA ARG A 99 15.25 5.12 14.17
C ARG A 99 16.44 4.27 13.76
N PRO A 100 17.67 4.80 13.87
CA PRO A 100 18.88 4.07 13.47
C PRO A 100 19.08 2.74 14.17
N ASP A 101 18.69 2.63 15.44
CA ASP A 101 18.75 1.43 16.28
C ASP A 101 17.49 0.55 16.21
N GLY A 102 16.46 1.02 15.50
CA GLY A 102 15.17 0.37 15.31
C GLY A 102 14.97 -0.20 13.90
N GLY A 103 13.93 0.27 13.23
CA GLY A 103 13.53 -0.23 11.91
C GLY A 103 14.58 -0.04 10.81
N VAL A 104 15.39 1.04 10.86
CA VAL A 104 16.50 1.21 9.92
C VAL A 104 17.46 0.03 10.02
N ARG A 105 17.94 -0.29 11.24
CA ARG A 105 18.88 -1.40 11.47
C ARG A 105 18.31 -2.73 11.00
N VAL A 106 17.01 -2.97 11.21
CA VAL A 106 16.39 -4.24 10.86
C VAL A 106 16.28 -4.41 9.34
N ILE A 107 15.93 -3.35 8.60
CA ILE A 107 15.88 -3.36 7.13
C ILE A 107 17.32 -3.47 6.57
N GLU A 108 18.26 -2.68 7.11
CA GLU A 108 19.66 -2.68 6.67
C GLU A 108 20.36 -4.01 6.95
N ALA A 109 20.00 -4.74 7.99
CA ALA A 109 20.54 -6.07 8.27
C ALA A 109 20.19 -7.10 7.19
N PHE A 110 19.07 -6.93 6.48
CA PHE A 110 18.76 -7.73 5.29
C PHE A 110 19.59 -7.33 4.07
N ALA A 111 20.15 -6.12 4.10
CA ALA A 111 20.95 -5.49 3.01
C ALA A 111 20.22 -5.56 1.64
N PRO A 112 19.00 -5.02 1.51
CA PRO A 112 18.25 -5.08 0.27
C PRO A 112 18.98 -4.29 -0.84
N GLU A 113 19.00 -4.88 -2.03
CA GLU A 113 19.47 -4.19 -3.24
C GLU A 113 18.34 -3.33 -3.84
N LEU A 114 17.09 -3.77 -3.65
CA LEU A 114 15.88 -3.07 -4.05
C LEU A 114 14.85 -3.13 -2.91
N ILE A 115 14.10 -2.05 -2.74
CA ILE A 115 12.95 -2.01 -1.82
C ILE A 115 11.71 -1.72 -2.65
N LEU A 116 10.67 -2.54 -2.47
CA LEU A 116 9.31 -2.24 -2.93
C LEU A 116 8.49 -1.76 -1.75
N SER A 117 8.03 -0.52 -1.80
CA SER A 117 7.25 0.14 -0.77
C SER A 117 5.82 0.37 -1.26
N VAL A 118 4.86 -0.20 -0.55
CA VAL A 118 3.43 0.05 -0.81
C VAL A 118 2.74 0.38 0.51
N ARG A 119 2.32 1.63 0.68
CA ARG A 119 1.65 2.07 1.92
C ARG A 119 2.49 1.91 3.20
N PHE A 120 3.80 1.83 3.13
CA PHE A 120 4.66 1.79 4.30
C PHE A 120 4.55 3.10 5.10
N SER A 121 4.29 3.02 6.41
CA SER A 121 3.90 4.22 7.21
C SER A 121 5.06 5.13 7.59
N TYR A 122 6.28 4.82 7.20
CA TYR A 122 7.47 5.57 7.57
C TYR A 122 8.23 6.06 6.34
N LEU A 123 8.92 7.19 6.49
CA LEU A 123 9.88 7.68 5.51
C LEU A 123 11.19 6.91 5.65
N PHE A 124 11.77 6.51 4.54
CA PHE A 124 13.09 5.89 4.52
C PHE A 124 14.17 6.92 4.85
N ARG A 125 15.12 6.52 5.67
CA ARG A 125 16.29 7.34 6.00
C ARG A 125 17.28 7.33 4.83
N TRP A 126 18.11 8.36 4.75
CA TRP A 126 19.11 8.46 3.70
C TRP A 126 20.04 7.25 3.63
N SER A 127 20.45 6.68 4.77
CA SER A 127 21.25 5.46 4.80
C SER A 127 20.57 4.28 4.10
N THR A 128 19.25 4.09 4.34
CA THR A 128 18.46 3.04 3.69
C THR A 128 18.30 3.30 2.19
N ILE A 129 18.08 4.56 1.79
CA ILE A 129 17.98 4.95 0.37
C ILE A 129 19.31 4.67 -0.35
N ALA A 130 20.43 5.09 0.24
CA ALA A 130 21.75 4.93 -0.35
C ALA A 130 22.20 3.45 -0.42
N MET A 131 21.71 2.59 0.48
CA MET A 131 22.01 1.16 0.49
C MET A 131 21.27 0.41 -0.62
N ALA A 132 20.04 0.75 -0.90
CA ALA A 132 19.24 0.10 -1.94
C ALA A 132 19.70 0.54 -3.33
N LYS A 133 20.79 -0.07 -3.84
CA LYS A 133 21.48 0.35 -5.07
C LYS A 133 20.60 0.31 -6.32
N ALA A 134 19.63 -0.61 -6.38
CA ALA A 134 18.63 -0.65 -7.44
C ALA A 134 17.44 0.28 -7.16
N GLY A 135 17.48 1.03 -6.04
CA GLY A 135 16.48 2.03 -5.68
C GLY A 135 15.39 1.52 -4.75
N ILE A 136 14.52 2.44 -4.38
CA ILE A 136 13.28 2.17 -3.65
C ILE A 136 12.15 2.55 -4.57
N ILE A 137 11.35 1.58 -4.99
CA ILE A 137 10.12 1.80 -5.76
C ILE A 137 9.00 2.00 -4.76
N ASN A 138 8.26 3.11 -4.87
CA ASN A 138 7.09 3.38 -4.07
C ASN A 138 5.83 3.45 -4.93
N VAL A 139 4.75 2.85 -4.43
CA VAL A 139 3.41 2.99 -5.01
C VAL A 139 2.64 4.03 -4.20
N HIS A 140 2.41 5.18 -4.81
CA HIS A 140 1.63 6.27 -4.23
C HIS A 140 0.23 6.32 -4.85
N PRO A 141 -0.87 6.30 -4.06
CA PRO A 141 -2.23 6.17 -4.58
C PRO A 141 -2.79 7.49 -5.10
N GLY A 142 -1.99 8.28 -5.81
CA GLY A 142 -2.34 9.55 -6.41
C GLY A 142 -1.42 9.91 -7.58
N PRO A 143 -1.91 10.70 -8.57
CA PRO A 143 -1.06 11.17 -9.66
C PRO A 143 -0.08 12.23 -9.17
N LEU A 144 1.20 11.90 -9.16
CA LEU A 144 2.28 12.83 -8.86
C LEU A 144 2.59 13.71 -10.08
N PRO A 145 3.01 14.96 -9.87
CA PRO A 145 3.30 15.62 -8.59
C PRO A 145 2.11 16.32 -7.92
N GLY A 146 0.91 16.29 -8.50
CA GLY A 146 -0.24 17.06 -8.05
C GLY A 146 -0.90 16.56 -6.75
N TYR A 147 -0.66 15.30 -6.38
CA TYR A 147 -1.34 14.65 -5.25
C TYR A 147 -0.37 14.09 -4.20
N ARG A 148 0.72 14.79 -3.93
CA ARG A 148 1.64 14.42 -2.83
C ARG A 148 0.94 14.44 -1.48
N GLY A 149 1.41 13.63 -0.53
CA GLY A 149 0.99 13.67 0.85
C GLY A 149 -0.12 12.67 1.21
N LEU A 150 -1.13 13.10 1.97
CA LEU A 150 -2.07 12.21 2.63
C LEU A 150 -3.40 12.10 1.87
N TYR A 151 -4.06 10.94 2.02
CA TYR A 151 -5.43 10.71 1.54
C TYR A 151 -5.64 10.99 0.04
N ALA A 152 -4.64 10.75 -0.80
CA ALA A 152 -4.74 11.00 -2.24
C ALA A 152 -5.97 10.35 -2.91
N PRO A 153 -6.45 9.12 -2.56
CA PRO A 153 -7.71 8.59 -3.09
C PRO A 153 -8.93 9.45 -2.74
N PHE A 154 -9.03 9.93 -1.51
CA PHE A 154 -10.10 10.84 -1.08
C PHE A 154 -10.13 12.11 -1.93
N TRP A 155 -8.96 12.74 -2.10
CA TRP A 155 -8.84 13.98 -2.85
C TRP A 155 -9.12 13.81 -4.34
N GLN A 156 -8.83 12.64 -4.91
CA GLN A 156 -9.19 12.33 -6.28
C GLN A 156 -10.72 12.20 -6.44
N MET A 157 -11.37 11.46 -5.54
CA MET A 157 -12.83 11.25 -5.59
C MET A 157 -13.59 12.56 -5.42
N ILE A 158 -13.18 13.42 -4.45
CA ILE A 158 -13.92 14.66 -4.15
C ILE A 158 -13.76 15.73 -5.25
N ARG A 159 -12.73 15.63 -6.10
CA ARG A 159 -12.46 16.55 -7.22
C ARG A 159 -13.11 16.13 -8.54
N ASP A 160 -14.05 15.19 -8.52
CA ASP A 160 -14.87 14.76 -9.65
C ASP A 160 -14.07 14.25 -10.86
N HIS A 161 -13.12 13.39 -10.63
CA HIS A 161 -12.41 12.68 -11.69
C HIS A 161 -13.15 11.41 -12.09
N ASP A 162 -13.34 11.15 -13.37
CA ASP A 162 -13.89 9.89 -13.87
C ASP A 162 -12.90 8.72 -13.74
N THR A 163 -11.61 9.04 -13.63
CA THR A 163 -10.51 8.11 -13.53
C THR A 163 -9.62 8.49 -12.37
N MET A 164 -9.37 7.54 -11.49
CA MET A 164 -8.40 7.65 -10.41
C MET A 164 -7.04 7.14 -10.89
N ARG A 165 -5.95 7.66 -10.33
CA ARG A 165 -4.60 7.31 -10.73
C ARG A 165 -3.73 7.02 -9.53
N CYS A 166 -2.75 6.11 -9.70
CA CYS A 166 -1.64 5.94 -8.79
C CYS A 166 -0.32 6.11 -9.53
N SER A 167 0.69 6.54 -8.82
CA SER A 167 2.04 6.72 -9.35
C SER A 167 2.96 5.63 -8.83
N VAL A 168 3.74 5.04 -9.72
CA VAL A 168 4.91 4.23 -9.38
C VAL A 168 6.13 5.12 -9.57
N HIS A 169 6.90 5.34 -8.51
CA HIS A 169 8.03 6.27 -8.54
C HIS A 169 9.21 5.78 -7.70
N LEU A 170 10.39 6.29 -7.97
CA LEU A 170 11.56 6.08 -7.12
C LEU A 170 11.48 7.00 -5.90
N VAL A 171 11.99 6.54 -4.76
CA VAL A 171 12.08 7.35 -3.55
C VAL A 171 13.38 8.13 -3.55
N ASP A 172 13.28 9.42 -3.24
CA ASP A 172 14.39 10.32 -2.94
C ASP A 172 14.31 10.86 -1.49
N ALA A 173 15.03 11.93 -1.19
CA ALA A 173 15.05 12.52 0.14
C ALA A 173 13.76 13.29 0.51
N GLY A 174 12.92 13.61 -0.47
CA GLY A 174 11.66 14.34 -0.26
C GLY A 174 10.47 13.41 -0.06
N ILE A 175 9.29 14.01 0.22
CA ILE A 175 8.04 13.27 0.32
C ILE A 175 7.37 13.25 -1.05
N ASP A 176 7.28 12.06 -1.65
CA ASP A 176 6.67 11.83 -2.96
C ASP A 176 7.24 12.73 -4.08
N THR A 177 8.56 13.05 -3.99
CA THR A 177 9.25 13.96 -4.93
C THR A 177 10.11 13.24 -5.96
N GLY A 178 10.42 11.98 -5.74
CA GLY A 178 11.30 11.21 -6.59
C GLY A 178 10.78 10.97 -8.01
N PRO A 179 11.65 10.59 -8.95
CA PRO A 179 11.30 10.45 -10.35
C PRO A 179 10.21 9.40 -10.60
N LEU A 180 9.29 9.70 -11.52
CA LEU A 180 8.21 8.82 -11.93
C LEU A 180 8.73 7.69 -12.82
N LEU A 181 8.24 6.49 -12.57
CA LEU A 181 8.37 5.33 -13.44
C LEU A 181 7.13 5.18 -14.32
N SER A 182 5.93 5.28 -13.74
CA SER A 182 4.66 5.29 -14.47
C SER A 182 3.52 5.88 -13.64
N ILE A 183 2.38 6.09 -14.31
CA ILE A 183 1.08 6.38 -13.71
C ILE A 183 0.08 5.35 -14.23
N GLU A 184 -0.55 4.62 -13.31
CA GLU A 184 -1.57 3.63 -13.60
C GLU A 184 -2.98 4.21 -13.37
N GLU A 185 -3.93 3.78 -14.17
CA GLU A 185 -5.31 4.29 -14.12
C GLU A 185 -6.27 3.24 -13.58
N VAL A 186 -7.21 3.70 -12.75
CA VAL A 186 -8.32 2.92 -12.22
C VAL A 186 -9.60 3.72 -12.42
N ARG A 187 -10.60 3.12 -13.05
CA ARG A 187 -11.88 3.81 -13.27
C ARG A 187 -12.55 4.13 -11.92
N LEU A 188 -13.03 5.36 -11.76
CA LEU A 188 -13.91 5.70 -10.64
C LEU A 188 -15.27 5.03 -10.83
N VAL A 189 -15.70 4.27 -9.85
CA VAL A 189 -17.01 3.63 -9.77
C VAL A 189 -17.81 4.30 -8.64
N PRO A 190 -18.77 5.19 -8.92
CA PRO A 190 -19.44 5.98 -7.88
C PRO A 190 -20.16 5.14 -6.82
N SER A 191 -20.57 3.91 -7.16
CA SER A 191 -21.19 2.97 -6.23
C SER A 191 -20.20 2.29 -5.27
N ARG A 192 -18.89 2.51 -5.41
CA ARG A 192 -17.83 1.91 -4.59
C ARG A 192 -17.29 2.91 -3.59
N SER A 193 -16.76 2.40 -2.48
CA SER A 193 -16.14 3.22 -1.43
C SER A 193 -14.73 3.69 -1.80
N MET A 194 -14.22 4.65 -1.04
CA MET A 194 -12.81 5.03 -1.10
C MET A 194 -11.88 3.85 -0.73
N PHE A 195 -12.28 3.03 0.24
CA PHE A 195 -11.54 1.84 0.66
C PHE A 195 -11.36 0.84 -0.49
N TRP A 196 -12.43 0.58 -1.24
CA TRP A 196 -12.36 -0.26 -2.44
C TRP A 196 -11.42 0.33 -3.50
N HIS A 197 -11.58 1.62 -3.85
CA HIS A 197 -10.73 2.28 -4.85
C HIS A 197 -9.26 2.33 -4.44
N ALA A 198 -8.97 2.62 -3.17
CA ALA A 198 -7.61 2.62 -2.67
C ALA A 198 -6.94 1.24 -2.83
N THR A 199 -7.69 0.15 -2.60
CA THR A 199 -7.20 -1.22 -2.85
C THR A 199 -6.87 -1.42 -4.32
N GLN A 200 -7.76 -1.02 -5.24
CA GLN A 200 -7.51 -1.15 -6.68
C GLN A 200 -6.28 -0.34 -7.13
N LEU A 201 -6.10 0.88 -6.61
CA LEU A 201 -4.94 1.71 -6.91
C LEU A 201 -3.63 1.06 -6.43
N TYR A 202 -3.61 0.52 -5.20
CA TYR A 202 -2.43 -0.18 -4.69
C TYR A 202 -2.13 -1.45 -5.48
N LEU A 203 -3.15 -2.21 -5.89
CA LEU A 203 -2.95 -3.41 -6.70
C LEU A 203 -2.42 -3.06 -8.10
N ALA A 204 -3.00 -2.06 -8.77
CA ALA A 204 -2.54 -1.64 -10.09
C ALA A 204 -1.07 -1.19 -10.06
N GLY A 205 -0.72 -0.32 -9.09
CA GLY A 205 0.66 0.13 -8.93
C GLY A 205 1.62 -0.99 -8.50
N ALA A 206 1.19 -1.91 -7.64
CA ALA A 206 2.00 -3.05 -7.20
C ALA A 206 2.26 -4.03 -8.35
N ALA A 207 1.24 -4.31 -9.19
CA ALA A 207 1.40 -5.13 -10.38
C ALA A 207 2.43 -4.52 -11.33
N ARG A 208 2.32 -3.23 -11.61
CA ARG A 208 3.29 -2.52 -12.45
C ARG A 208 4.71 -2.53 -11.86
N ALA A 209 4.84 -2.33 -10.54
CA ALA A 209 6.13 -2.41 -9.87
C ALA A 209 6.75 -3.82 -9.96
N VAL A 210 5.93 -4.86 -9.87
CA VAL A 210 6.38 -6.26 -10.08
C VAL A 210 6.89 -6.44 -11.51
N ASP A 211 6.17 -5.98 -12.54
CA ASP A 211 6.62 -6.05 -13.95
C ASP A 211 8.00 -5.40 -14.10
N TYR A 212 8.19 -4.20 -13.53
CA TYR A 212 9.49 -3.50 -13.57
C TYR A 212 10.61 -4.26 -12.86
N ILE A 213 10.31 -4.94 -11.77
CA ILE A 213 11.30 -5.75 -11.03
C ILE A 213 11.67 -7.03 -11.81
N LEU A 214 10.73 -7.60 -12.54
CA LEU A 214 10.93 -8.84 -13.29
C LEU A 214 11.62 -8.58 -14.64
N ASP A 215 11.26 -7.52 -15.32
CA ASP A 215 11.79 -7.19 -16.66
C ASP A 215 12.95 -6.20 -16.58
N SER A 216 12.63 -4.93 -16.51
CA SER A 216 13.58 -3.82 -16.34
C SER A 216 12.87 -2.54 -15.94
N LEU A 217 13.55 -1.72 -15.14
CA LEU A 217 13.03 -0.39 -14.81
C LEU A 217 12.99 0.48 -16.06
N PRO A 218 11.88 1.20 -16.32
CA PRO A 218 11.83 2.20 -17.37
C PRO A 218 12.72 3.40 -17.02
N VAL A 219 12.99 4.24 -18.01
CA VAL A 219 13.67 5.52 -17.76
C VAL A 219 12.79 6.39 -16.86
N ALA A 220 13.27 6.67 -15.67
CA ALA A 220 12.55 7.46 -14.71
C ALA A 220 12.48 8.93 -15.15
N GLN A 221 11.31 9.56 -15.04
CA GLN A 221 11.04 10.92 -15.45
C GLN A 221 10.99 11.85 -14.25
N ALA A 222 11.70 12.97 -14.28
CA ALA A 222 11.61 13.98 -13.25
C ALA A 222 10.19 14.53 -13.16
N GLN A 223 9.71 14.77 -11.94
CA GLN A 223 8.41 15.40 -11.74
C GLN A 223 8.48 16.88 -12.09
N ASP A 224 7.46 17.41 -12.79
CA ASP A 224 7.33 18.84 -13.05
C ASP A 224 6.97 19.59 -11.76
N ALA A 225 7.91 20.36 -11.25
CA ALA A 225 7.73 21.15 -10.03
C ALA A 225 6.61 22.19 -10.13
N ALA A 226 6.29 22.67 -11.35
CA ALA A 226 5.21 23.64 -11.57
C ALA A 226 3.82 23.02 -11.34
N LEU A 227 3.69 21.71 -11.46
CA LEU A 227 2.44 20.98 -11.22
C LEU A 227 2.35 20.40 -9.80
N ALA A 228 3.34 20.68 -8.93
CA ALA A 228 3.39 20.13 -7.60
C ALA A 228 2.23 20.61 -6.72
N GLY A 229 1.54 19.66 -6.11
CA GLY A 229 0.50 19.90 -5.11
C GLY A 229 0.71 19.00 -3.90
N SER A 230 0.33 19.48 -2.72
CA SER A 230 0.37 18.69 -1.50
C SER A 230 -1.00 18.67 -0.86
N ASN A 231 -1.44 17.47 -0.47
CA ASN A 231 -2.71 17.29 0.22
C ASN A 231 -2.44 16.91 1.68
N GLY A 232 -3.08 17.66 2.57
CA GLY A 232 -3.09 17.35 3.99
C GLY A 232 -4.14 16.29 4.34
N PHE A 233 -4.33 16.12 5.64
CA PHE A 233 -5.44 15.34 6.17
C PHE A 233 -6.75 16.09 5.90
N PRO A 234 -7.83 15.41 5.41
CA PRO A 234 -9.12 16.05 5.18
C PRO A 234 -9.72 16.61 6.47
N THR A 235 -10.37 17.76 6.38
CA THR A 235 -11.09 18.37 7.49
C THR A 235 -12.48 17.73 7.67
N PRO A 236 -13.17 17.94 8.81
CA PRO A 236 -14.57 17.51 8.97
C PRO A 236 -15.48 18.03 7.85
N GLU A 237 -15.27 19.25 7.38
CA GLU A 237 -16.01 19.86 6.28
C GLU A 237 -15.74 19.14 4.94
N ASP A 238 -14.50 18.70 4.72
CA ASP A 238 -14.15 17.89 3.54
C ASP A 238 -14.88 16.53 3.58
N PHE A 239 -14.96 15.87 4.73
CA PHE A 239 -15.71 14.63 4.88
C PHE A 239 -17.22 14.86 4.66
N ALA A 240 -17.78 15.94 5.20
CA ALA A 240 -19.19 16.30 4.96
C ALA A 240 -19.46 16.53 3.47
N ARG A 241 -18.58 17.24 2.77
CA ARG A 241 -18.67 17.47 1.31
C ARG A 241 -18.54 16.17 0.52
N PHE A 242 -17.66 15.26 0.95
CA PHE A 242 -17.48 13.94 0.35
C PHE A 242 -18.76 13.11 0.44
N GLY A 243 -19.39 13.06 1.63
CA GLY A 243 -20.68 12.43 1.83
C GLY A 243 -21.82 13.05 1.03
N ALA A 244 -21.88 14.40 0.93
CA ALA A 244 -22.87 15.12 0.14
C ALA A 244 -22.80 14.79 -1.36
N LYS A 245 -21.63 14.40 -1.87
CA LYS A 245 -21.44 13.89 -3.24
C LYS A 245 -21.86 12.43 -3.42
N GLY A 246 -22.38 11.77 -2.38
CA GLY A 246 -22.76 10.35 -2.41
C GLY A 246 -21.61 9.36 -2.24
N PHE A 247 -20.41 9.85 -1.96
CA PHE A 247 -19.26 9.00 -1.67
C PHE A 247 -19.25 8.53 -0.21
N SER A 248 -18.55 7.44 0.05
CA SER A 248 -18.32 6.90 1.39
C SER A 248 -16.90 6.39 1.55
N LEU A 249 -16.36 6.47 2.76
CA LEU A 249 -15.03 5.91 3.04
C LEU A 249 -15.03 4.39 2.96
N VAL A 250 -16.08 3.76 3.48
CA VAL A 250 -16.28 2.31 3.55
C VAL A 250 -17.74 1.99 3.23
N ARG A 251 -17.99 0.82 2.67
CA ARG A 251 -19.34 0.24 2.44
C ARG A 251 -19.40 -1.19 2.96
N GLY A 252 -20.59 -1.64 3.36
CA GLY A 252 -20.79 -2.98 3.92
C GLY A 252 -20.38 -4.14 2.99
N GLY A 253 -20.40 -3.94 1.67
CA GLY A 253 -19.99 -4.95 0.67
C GLY A 253 -18.48 -4.99 0.37
N ASP A 254 -17.69 -4.04 0.87
CA ASP A 254 -16.27 -3.92 0.49
C ASP A 254 -15.47 -5.19 0.79
N TYR A 255 -15.66 -5.78 1.97
CA TYR A 255 -14.98 -7.02 2.35
C TYR A 255 -15.29 -8.17 1.40
N GLN A 256 -16.58 -8.37 1.13
CA GLN A 256 -17.00 -9.44 0.24
C GLN A 256 -16.35 -9.32 -1.12
N GLU A 257 -16.32 -8.11 -1.68
CA GLU A 257 -15.76 -7.89 -3.01
C GLU A 257 -14.23 -7.94 -3.06
N LEU A 258 -13.55 -7.37 -2.05
CA LEU A 258 -12.10 -7.38 -2.00
C LEU A 258 -11.53 -8.77 -1.68
N LEU A 259 -12.28 -9.61 -0.99
CA LEU A 259 -11.86 -10.97 -0.62
C LEU A 259 -12.39 -12.03 -1.60
N LEU A 260 -13.38 -11.72 -2.45
CA LEU A 260 -13.92 -12.65 -3.44
C LEU A 260 -12.85 -13.34 -4.31
N PRO A 261 -11.78 -12.65 -4.78
CA PRO A 261 -10.72 -13.30 -5.56
C PRO A 261 -9.97 -14.42 -4.83
N PHE A 262 -10.07 -14.47 -3.49
CA PHE A 262 -9.41 -15.46 -2.66
C PHE A 262 -10.34 -16.58 -2.20
N VAL A 263 -11.64 -16.51 -2.52
CA VAL A 263 -12.59 -17.57 -2.18
C VAL A 263 -12.40 -18.71 -3.16
N THR A 264 -12.12 -19.90 -2.65
CA THR A 264 -12.10 -21.12 -3.48
C THR A 264 -13.52 -21.36 -3.97
N PRO A 265 -13.76 -21.52 -5.30
CA PRO A 265 -15.07 -21.96 -5.77
C PRO A 265 -15.43 -23.27 -5.06
N ALA A 266 -16.64 -23.36 -4.47
CA ALA A 266 -17.13 -24.64 -4.01
C ALA A 266 -17.02 -25.62 -5.18
N LEU A 267 -16.31 -26.71 -5.00
CA LEU A 267 -16.26 -27.79 -6.00
C LEU A 267 -17.71 -28.22 -6.28
N PRO A 268 -18.10 -28.37 -7.55
CA PRO A 268 -19.47 -28.79 -7.91
C PRO A 268 -19.82 -30.16 -7.38
#